data_7791c9cf6b609ad4ba91c98e2670c147
#
_entry.id   7791c9cf6b609ad4ba91c98e2670c147
#
_cell.length_a   1.000
_cell.length_b   1.000
_cell.length_c   1.000
_cell.angle_alpha   90.00
_cell.angle_beta   90.00
_cell.angle_gamma   90.00
#
_symmetry.space_group_name_H-M   'P 1'
#
loop_
_entity.id
_entity.type
_entity.pdbx_description
1 polymer ?
#
loop_
_entity_poly.entity_id
_entity_poly.type
_entity_poly.pdbx_seq_one_letter_code
_entity_poly.pdbx_strand_id
1 'polypeptide(L)'
;MPETTIIKLIAPTLNGLTAATARTESQLNGLTTATIAATASAPLTLNTALAAHLTAAINSADYDGLIAEARLLPANGNAVRYQFVLRPWLWWLTLGNNNRVFQNLSAQEIVAKVFKDAGFSDYTFQLKTQPQKREYCLQYNESDFNFVSRLLEQEGIFWFFTHKEGKHTLVLADDNSAFPAISGGKKVKYQAISSGARETGIIRQVELRLQAIAQGAHPGNDQSEQPKQLIAESDCAALMAGHWFTLAEHDDKALNIDWLITVVSHEYDGERYRNRFTAIPKATPYQPRYATPKPFMPTQTATVVGKNGEENWTDKLGRVKVQFPWDREGKNDETSSCWLRVATAWSGNGFGAQFIPRIGQEVVVSFIDGDPDKPLITGCVYNGANALPYALPANQTQSGIKTRSEKGFNELRFDDKKDAELLAMQAQKDFQLNILNDSHTTISHDEIHSVKNDRTRTIEEGNETVTLKKGSRTVKIDKGSDMLEVKEKRSVTVKGDQEHAIDGNETHKVKGNYTLNVDGNLTIKVSGTLTLESGKTLDIKSGAGLNASASGSMKLDAASIASEAKSSLTQKAATISQEAKATLTSKASATQTVDGGGMLVIKGGLVKIN
;
A
#
# COMPACT_ATOMS: atom_id res chain seq x y z
N MET A 1 7.96 37.60 70.59
CA MET A 1 8.51 38.24 69.42
C MET A 1 7.93 37.49 68.21
N PRO A 2 7.52 38.13 67.15
CA PRO A 2 7.14 37.36 65.95
C PRO A 2 8.36 36.60 65.46
N GLU A 3 8.21 35.29 65.23
CA GLU A 3 9.28 34.54 64.55
C GLU A 3 9.59 35.23 63.22
N THR A 4 10.84 35.67 63.09
CA THR A 4 11.32 36.32 61.86
C THR A 4 11.31 35.24 60.79
N THR A 5 10.52 35.43 59.74
CA THR A 5 10.54 34.51 58.57
C THR A 5 11.93 34.50 57.98
N ILE A 6 12.58 33.36 57.98
CA ILE A 6 13.94 33.22 57.44
C ILE A 6 13.80 32.54 56.05
N ILE A 7 14.22 33.26 55.01
CA ILE A 7 14.47 32.63 53.73
C ILE A 7 15.97 32.39 53.56
N LYS A 8 16.30 31.11 53.50
CA LYS A 8 17.68 30.69 53.20
C LYS A 8 17.80 30.32 51.74
N LEU A 9 18.75 30.91 51.04
CA LEU A 9 19.10 30.52 49.67
C LEU A 9 20.23 29.48 49.74
N ILE A 10 19.98 28.35 49.10
CA ILE A 10 20.97 27.26 48.99
C ILE A 10 21.28 27.11 47.49
N ALA A 11 22.49 27.46 47.11
CA ALA A 11 22.97 27.35 45.74
C ALA A 11 24.35 26.70 45.73
N PRO A 12 24.50 25.47 45.28
CA PRO A 12 25.79 24.78 45.30
C PRO A 12 26.92 25.50 44.54
N THR A 13 26.55 26.29 43.55
CA THR A 13 27.49 27.01 42.67
C THR A 13 27.57 28.52 42.91
N LEU A 14 26.70 29.10 43.74
CA LEU A 14 26.60 30.54 43.97
C LEU A 14 26.69 30.81 45.48
N ASN A 15 27.80 31.31 45.94
CA ASN A 15 28.03 31.57 47.35
C ASN A 15 27.66 33.00 47.77
N GLY A 16 27.28 33.18 49.01
CA GLY A 16 27.07 34.50 49.64
C GLY A 16 25.79 35.22 49.22
N LEU A 17 24.75 34.48 48.76
CA LEU A 17 23.44 35.04 48.46
C LEU A 17 22.58 35.19 49.69
N THR A 18 21.95 36.35 49.84
CA THR A 18 20.91 36.62 50.86
C THR A 18 19.64 37.06 50.15
N ALA A 19 18.51 36.39 50.44
CA ALA A 19 17.23 36.73 49.85
C ALA A 19 16.74 38.10 50.33
N ALA A 20 16.32 38.93 49.39
CA ALA A 20 15.66 40.21 49.67
C ALA A 20 14.15 40.07 49.52
N THR A 21 13.69 39.48 48.40
CA THR A 21 12.29 39.15 48.18
C THR A 21 12.18 37.80 47.46
N ALA A 22 11.04 37.11 47.61
CA ALA A 22 10.75 35.88 46.88
C ALA A 22 9.27 35.82 46.53
N ARG A 23 8.97 35.43 45.30
CA ARG A 23 7.63 35.10 44.87
C ARG A 23 7.64 33.80 44.10
N THR A 24 6.75 32.89 44.45
CA THR A 24 6.59 31.63 43.71
C THR A 24 5.13 31.43 43.34
N GLU A 25 4.91 30.83 42.14
CA GLU A 25 3.58 30.42 41.71
C GLU A 25 3.70 28.97 41.26
N SER A 26 2.90 28.09 41.82
CA SER A 26 2.85 26.67 41.44
C SER A 26 1.41 26.18 41.33
N GLN A 27 1.20 25.26 40.42
CA GLN A 27 -0.11 24.61 40.20
C GLN A 27 0.05 23.16 39.78
N LEU A 28 -0.96 22.35 40.04
CA LEU A 28 -1.06 21.01 39.45
C LEU A 28 -1.06 21.09 37.92
N ASN A 29 -0.32 20.19 37.28
CA ASN A 29 -0.12 20.18 35.81
C ASN A 29 0.38 21.52 35.23
N GLY A 30 1.07 22.34 36.05
CA GLY A 30 1.60 23.62 35.60
C GLY A 30 3.05 23.83 36.00
N LEU A 31 3.77 24.56 35.15
CA LEU A 31 5.17 24.87 35.39
C LEU A 31 5.30 25.93 36.51
N THR A 32 5.94 25.56 37.60
CA THR A 32 6.25 26.46 38.69
C THR A 32 7.17 27.58 38.22
N THR A 33 6.93 28.79 38.69
CA THR A 33 7.82 29.95 38.54
C THR A 33 8.18 30.48 39.89
N ALA A 34 9.48 30.66 40.17
CA ALA A 34 9.92 31.39 41.34
C ALA A 34 10.79 32.57 40.90
N THR A 35 10.48 33.76 41.41
CA THR A 35 11.30 34.98 41.19
C THR A 35 11.88 35.35 42.54
N ILE A 36 13.20 35.40 42.60
CA ILE A 36 13.96 35.71 43.84
C ILE A 36 14.84 36.93 43.59
N ALA A 37 14.63 37.98 44.34
CA ALA A 37 15.62 39.03 44.43
C ALA A 37 16.58 38.74 45.61
N ALA A 38 17.86 38.83 45.33
CA ALA A 38 18.92 38.52 46.30
C ALA A 38 20.04 39.57 46.25
N THR A 39 20.74 39.69 47.35
CA THR A 39 21.98 40.44 47.45
C THR A 39 23.15 39.49 47.59
N ALA A 40 24.32 39.91 46.99
CA ALA A 40 25.55 39.19 47.16
C ALA A 40 26.63 40.13 47.69
N SER A 41 27.55 39.60 48.48
CA SER A 41 28.70 40.33 49.05
C SER A 41 29.79 40.60 48.01
N ALA A 42 29.80 39.86 46.91
CA ALA A 42 30.72 39.99 45.81
C ALA A 42 29.98 39.77 44.44
N PRO A 43 30.48 40.33 43.34
CA PRO A 43 29.91 40.11 42.00
C PRO A 43 29.92 38.63 41.62
N LEU A 44 28.80 38.15 41.09
CA LEU A 44 28.61 36.78 40.57
C LEU A 44 28.88 36.76 39.05
N THR A 45 29.41 35.64 38.58
CA THR A 45 29.54 35.39 37.14
C THR A 45 28.17 34.81 36.63
N LEU A 46 27.35 35.68 36.04
CA LEU A 46 25.96 35.28 35.67
C LEU A 46 25.90 34.14 34.65
N ASN A 47 26.85 34.00 33.74
CA ASN A 47 26.87 32.92 32.75
C ASN A 47 26.98 31.54 33.39
N THR A 48 27.64 31.42 34.53
CA THR A 48 27.76 30.16 35.30
C THR A 48 26.56 29.88 36.21
N ALA A 49 25.67 30.87 36.35
CA ALA A 49 24.45 30.72 37.15
C ALA A 49 23.34 30.04 36.40
N LEU A 50 23.29 30.15 35.06
CA LEU A 50 22.22 29.56 34.24
C LEU A 50 22.23 28.03 34.36
N ALA A 51 21.04 27.42 34.45
CA ALA A 51 20.80 26.00 34.65
C ALA A 51 21.32 25.43 35.97
N ALA A 52 21.91 26.28 36.86
CA ALA A 52 22.26 25.82 38.21
C ALA A 52 21.05 25.72 39.12
N HIS A 53 21.09 24.78 40.08
CA HIS A 53 20.08 24.67 41.12
C HIS A 53 20.15 25.85 42.11
N LEU A 54 19.00 26.41 42.40
CA LEU A 54 18.81 27.35 43.51
C LEU A 54 17.58 26.98 44.32
N THR A 55 17.75 26.72 45.57
CA THR A 55 16.68 26.40 46.51
C THR A 55 16.39 27.59 47.40
N ALA A 56 15.14 28.02 47.47
CA ALA A 56 14.65 28.94 48.47
C ALA A 56 13.98 28.14 49.57
N ALA A 57 14.65 28.00 50.71
CA ALA A 57 14.09 27.37 51.92
C ALA A 57 13.37 28.45 52.72
N ILE A 58 12.03 28.35 52.79
CA ILE A 58 11.16 29.25 53.53
C ILE A 58 10.67 28.50 54.76
N ASN A 59 11.19 28.88 55.94
CA ASN A 59 11.00 28.12 57.17
C ASN A 59 11.44 26.65 57.01
N SER A 60 10.51 25.72 56.92
CA SER A 60 10.77 24.28 56.72
C SER A 60 10.35 23.75 55.34
N ALA A 61 10.02 24.64 54.40
CA ALA A 61 9.57 24.26 53.08
C ALA A 61 10.61 24.69 52.00
N ASP A 62 11.08 23.74 51.22
CA ASP A 62 12.05 23.97 50.15
C ASP A 62 11.34 24.19 48.83
N TYR A 63 11.79 25.21 48.07
CA TYR A 63 11.40 25.47 46.68
C TYR A 63 12.65 25.43 45.84
N ASP A 64 12.91 24.31 45.23
CA ASP A 64 14.05 24.13 44.35
C ASP A 64 13.66 24.34 42.87
N GLY A 65 14.57 24.91 42.08
CA GLY A 65 14.45 25.07 40.65
C GLY A 65 15.80 25.34 40.02
N LEU A 66 15.83 25.26 38.67
CA LEU A 66 16.99 25.66 37.89
C LEU A 66 16.85 27.13 37.49
N ILE A 67 17.93 27.86 37.55
CA ILE A 67 18.00 29.27 37.16
C ILE A 67 17.80 29.38 35.65
N ALA A 68 16.63 29.82 35.24
CA ALA A 68 16.29 30.05 33.81
C ALA A 68 16.71 31.46 33.34
N GLU A 69 16.73 32.42 34.27
CA GLU A 69 17.12 33.79 34.01
C GLU A 69 17.83 34.37 35.21
N ALA A 70 18.91 35.12 34.96
CA ALA A 70 19.66 35.86 35.98
C ALA A 70 19.89 37.30 35.50
N ARG A 71 19.50 38.27 36.31
CA ARG A 71 19.67 39.69 36.02
C ARG A 71 20.50 40.36 37.11
N LEU A 72 21.41 41.24 36.70
CA LEU A 72 22.06 42.21 37.59
C LEU A 72 21.13 43.43 37.72
N LEU A 73 20.69 43.74 38.93
CA LEU A 73 19.86 44.91 39.21
C LEU A 73 20.71 46.12 39.55
N PRO A 74 20.18 47.38 39.39
CA PRO A 74 20.86 48.57 39.82
C PRO A 74 21.30 48.46 41.30
N ALA A 75 22.52 48.91 41.58
CA ALA A 75 23.10 48.89 42.93
C ALA A 75 22.28 49.76 43.90
N ASN A 76 22.20 49.31 45.14
CA ASN A 76 21.65 50.07 46.27
C ASN A 76 22.66 50.01 47.41
N GLY A 77 23.40 51.09 47.59
CA GLY A 77 24.55 51.11 48.48
C GLY A 77 25.70 50.22 48.00
N ASN A 78 26.38 49.52 48.88
CA ASN A 78 27.51 48.64 48.58
C ASN A 78 27.11 47.19 48.18
N ALA A 79 25.83 46.85 48.22
CA ALA A 79 25.38 45.50 47.91
C ALA A 79 25.11 45.30 46.43
N VAL A 80 25.65 44.23 45.84
CA VAL A 80 25.33 43.82 44.48
C VAL A 80 24.01 43.08 44.49
N ARG A 81 23.05 43.52 43.66
CA ARG A 81 21.70 43.01 43.62
C ARG A 81 21.44 42.17 42.39
N TYR A 82 20.81 41.04 42.59
CA TYR A 82 20.43 40.10 41.54
C TYR A 82 18.95 39.75 41.58
N GLN A 83 18.41 39.42 40.43
CA GLN A 83 17.13 38.77 40.31
C GLN A 83 17.32 37.44 39.55
N PHE A 84 16.81 36.35 40.12
CA PHE A 84 16.80 35.02 39.54
C PHE A 84 15.39 34.60 39.26
N VAL A 85 15.13 34.02 38.06
CA VAL A 85 13.89 33.31 37.75
C VAL A 85 14.22 31.84 37.71
N LEU A 86 13.56 31.10 38.62
CA LEU A 86 13.70 29.65 38.71
C LEU A 86 12.56 28.96 37.99
N ARG A 87 12.89 27.90 37.33
CA ARG A 87 11.96 27.02 36.65
C ARG A 87 12.27 25.55 37.01
N PRO A 88 11.26 24.66 37.05
CA PRO A 88 11.56 23.22 37.13
C PRO A 88 12.24 22.75 35.86
N TRP A 89 13.01 21.66 35.95
CA TRP A 89 13.69 21.10 34.78
C TRP A 89 12.73 20.81 33.60
N LEU A 90 11.49 20.47 33.88
CA LEU A 90 10.45 20.24 32.86
C LEU A 90 10.21 21.46 31.94
N TRP A 91 10.49 22.67 32.43
CA TRP A 91 10.37 23.89 31.63
C TRP A 91 11.34 23.91 30.44
N TRP A 92 12.52 23.29 30.56
CA TRP A 92 13.47 23.21 29.44
C TRP A 92 12.87 22.52 28.21
N LEU A 93 11.91 21.63 28.40
CA LEU A 93 11.18 20.97 27.32
C LEU A 93 10.24 21.91 26.54
N THR A 94 10.04 23.15 27.02
CA THR A 94 9.29 24.19 26.26
C THR A 94 10.16 24.88 25.21
N LEU A 95 11.47 24.69 25.27
CA LEU A 95 12.42 25.38 24.42
C LEU A 95 12.63 24.61 23.10
N GLY A 96 12.12 25.19 22.00
CA GLY A 96 12.26 24.60 20.67
C GLY A 96 11.17 23.56 20.35
N ASN A 97 11.04 23.25 19.07
CA ASN A 97 10.10 22.27 18.54
C ASN A 97 10.85 21.05 18.01
N ASN A 98 10.18 19.92 18.00
CA ASN A 98 10.73 18.66 17.55
C ASN A 98 9.77 17.90 16.64
N ASN A 99 10.34 16.97 15.86
CA ASN A 99 9.61 16.01 15.03
C ASN A 99 10.20 14.63 15.29
N ARG A 100 9.41 13.70 15.83
CA ARG A 100 9.85 12.35 16.17
C ARG A 100 8.73 11.34 15.96
N VAL A 101 9.11 10.14 15.54
CA VAL A 101 8.21 9.00 15.36
C VAL A 101 8.39 8.01 16.50
N PHE A 102 7.30 7.63 17.15
CA PHE A 102 7.27 6.60 18.18
C PHE A 102 6.35 5.46 17.75
N GLN A 103 6.81 4.22 17.90
CA GLN A 103 6.07 3.04 17.47
C GLN A 103 6.05 1.98 18.57
N ASN A 104 4.89 1.36 18.77
CA ASN A 104 4.69 0.26 19.72
C ASN A 104 5.10 0.59 21.16
N LEU A 105 4.95 1.85 21.56
CA LEU A 105 5.25 2.34 22.90
C LEU A 105 4.00 2.87 23.58
N SER A 106 3.92 2.70 24.90
CA SER A 106 2.90 3.35 25.72
C SER A 106 3.24 4.84 25.93
N ALA A 107 2.26 5.63 26.34
CA ALA A 107 2.50 7.04 26.69
C ALA A 107 3.58 7.17 27.78
N GLN A 108 3.60 6.30 28.78
CA GLN A 108 4.63 6.25 29.82
C GLN A 108 6.03 6.01 29.23
N GLU A 109 6.19 5.02 28.33
CA GLU A 109 7.46 4.71 27.69
C GLU A 109 7.94 5.87 26.80
N ILE A 110 7.01 6.53 26.07
CA ILE A 110 7.32 7.69 25.22
C ILE A 110 7.80 8.86 26.10
N VAL A 111 7.07 9.20 27.14
CA VAL A 111 7.40 10.30 28.07
C VAL A 111 8.77 10.05 28.74
N ALA A 112 9.00 8.82 29.21
CA ALA A 112 10.29 8.44 29.79
C ALA A 112 11.45 8.59 28.78
N LYS A 113 11.22 8.21 27.52
CA LYS A 113 12.23 8.41 26.46
C LYS A 113 12.50 9.88 26.20
N VAL A 114 11.47 10.72 26.13
CA VAL A 114 11.62 12.18 25.93
C VAL A 114 12.44 12.80 27.07
N PHE A 115 12.15 12.45 28.33
CA PHE A 115 12.90 12.95 29.49
C PHE A 115 14.35 12.49 29.44
N LYS A 116 14.61 11.23 29.15
CA LYS A 116 15.96 10.67 29.02
C LYS A 116 16.74 11.35 27.92
N ASP A 117 16.15 11.55 26.74
CA ASP A 117 16.79 12.19 25.58
C ASP A 117 17.14 13.66 25.91
N ALA A 118 16.33 14.33 26.74
CA ALA A 118 16.61 15.68 27.26
C ALA A 118 17.61 15.70 28.44
N GLY A 119 18.07 14.54 28.91
CA GLY A 119 19.06 14.43 29.99
C GLY A 119 18.49 14.53 31.40
N PHE A 120 17.16 14.37 31.59
CA PHE A 120 16.50 14.46 32.90
C PHE A 120 16.08 13.08 33.42
N SER A 121 16.36 12.87 34.71
CA SER A 121 16.04 11.62 35.44
C SER A 121 15.26 11.81 36.74
N ASP A 122 15.09 13.05 37.18
CA ASP A 122 14.44 13.36 38.49
C ASP A 122 12.90 13.33 38.33
N TYR A 123 12.35 12.13 38.03
CA TYR A 123 10.92 11.89 37.94
C TYR A 123 10.55 10.49 38.42
N THR A 124 9.27 10.30 38.76
CA THR A 124 8.70 9.01 39.15
C THR A 124 7.27 8.85 38.65
N PHE A 125 6.94 7.67 38.13
CA PHE A 125 5.57 7.28 37.79
C PHE A 125 4.95 6.53 38.96
N GLN A 126 3.76 6.96 39.37
CA GLN A 126 2.92 6.33 40.42
C GLN A 126 1.54 6.02 39.79
N LEU A 127 1.52 5.12 38.81
CA LEU A 127 0.33 4.79 38.03
C LEU A 127 -0.34 3.53 38.60
N LYS A 128 -1.65 3.57 38.80
CA LYS A 128 -2.49 2.40 39.05
C LYS A 128 -2.89 1.69 37.79
N THR A 129 -3.08 2.44 36.69
CA THR A 129 -3.44 1.92 35.37
C THR A 129 -2.25 2.04 34.42
N GLN A 130 -1.85 0.93 33.80
CA GLN A 130 -0.77 0.97 32.82
C GLN A 130 -1.32 1.42 31.46
N PRO A 131 -0.79 2.51 30.86
CA PRO A 131 -1.19 2.95 29.53
C PRO A 131 -0.93 1.90 28.46
N GLN A 132 -1.86 1.74 27.53
CA GLN A 132 -1.70 0.80 26.44
C GLN A 132 -0.65 1.27 25.43
N LYS A 133 -0.03 0.30 24.72
CA LYS A 133 0.90 0.61 23.65
C LYS A 133 0.16 1.15 22.45
N ARG A 134 0.68 2.22 21.87
CA ARG A 134 0.21 2.85 20.63
C ARG A 134 0.99 2.27 19.47
N GLU A 135 0.31 1.85 18.40
CA GLU A 135 0.98 1.38 17.18
C GLU A 135 1.85 2.49 16.59
N TYR A 136 1.33 3.72 16.64
CA TYR A 136 2.01 4.90 16.11
C TYR A 136 1.65 6.13 16.93
N CYS A 137 2.64 6.96 17.22
CA CYS A 137 2.47 8.24 17.88
C CYS A 137 3.51 9.22 17.34
N LEU A 138 3.04 10.35 16.85
CA LEU A 138 3.88 11.34 16.19
C LEU A 138 3.97 12.62 17.01
N GLN A 139 5.19 13.08 17.25
CA GLN A 139 5.46 14.46 17.62
C GLN A 139 5.72 15.25 16.34
N TYR A 140 4.96 16.31 16.08
CA TYR A 140 5.12 17.11 14.89
C TYR A 140 5.07 18.61 15.19
N ASN A 141 6.17 19.30 14.94
CA ASN A 141 6.32 20.75 15.09
C ASN A 141 5.77 21.31 16.41
N GLU A 142 5.92 20.56 17.47
CA GLU A 142 5.54 20.94 18.82
C GLU A 142 6.73 20.79 19.79
N SER A 143 6.71 21.55 20.90
CA SER A 143 7.71 21.40 21.94
C SER A 143 7.60 20.05 22.63
N ASP A 144 8.72 19.57 23.19
CA ASP A 144 8.71 18.34 23.97
C ASP A 144 7.75 18.44 25.16
N PHE A 145 7.59 19.62 25.74
CA PHE A 145 6.64 19.89 26.81
C PHE A 145 5.18 19.71 26.34
N ASN A 146 4.80 20.31 25.22
CA ASN A 146 3.44 20.17 24.69
C ASN A 146 3.14 18.72 24.31
N PHE A 147 4.10 18.05 23.68
CA PHE A 147 3.98 16.64 23.33
C PHE A 147 3.74 15.75 24.56
N VAL A 148 4.57 15.91 25.59
CA VAL A 148 4.43 15.17 26.84
C VAL A 148 3.11 15.52 27.52
N SER A 149 2.77 16.80 27.64
CA SER A 149 1.54 17.26 28.31
C SER A 149 0.30 16.66 27.68
N ARG A 150 0.16 16.74 26.34
CA ARG A 150 -1.03 16.17 25.68
C ARG A 150 -1.11 14.64 25.81
N LEU A 151 0.03 13.94 25.84
CA LEU A 151 0.03 12.49 26.07
C LEU A 151 -0.44 12.13 27.48
N LEU A 152 0.05 12.85 28.49
CA LEU A 152 -0.35 12.66 29.88
C LEU A 152 -1.84 13.00 30.09
N GLU A 153 -2.30 14.12 29.51
CA GLU A 153 -3.70 14.53 29.54
C GLU A 153 -4.63 13.47 28.90
N GLN A 154 -4.22 12.87 27.76
CA GLN A 154 -4.97 11.81 27.10
C GLN A 154 -5.12 10.54 27.94
N GLU A 155 -4.11 10.22 28.74
CA GLU A 155 -4.13 9.05 29.63
C GLU A 155 -4.72 9.36 31.01
N GLY A 156 -5.12 10.63 31.25
CA GLY A 156 -5.61 11.04 32.58
C GLY A 156 -4.52 11.12 33.63
N ILE A 157 -3.26 11.21 33.24
CA ILE A 157 -2.10 11.30 34.11
C ILE A 157 -1.85 12.76 34.45
N PHE A 158 -1.95 13.10 35.76
CA PHE A 158 -1.58 14.40 36.28
C PHE A 158 -0.16 14.38 36.84
N TRP A 159 0.39 15.58 37.05
CA TRP A 159 1.73 15.70 37.61
C TRP A 159 1.88 16.90 38.54
N PHE A 160 2.85 16.77 39.45
CA PHE A 160 3.24 17.79 40.41
C PHE A 160 4.69 17.61 40.81
N PHE A 161 5.26 18.61 41.49
CA PHE A 161 6.63 18.53 41.99
C PHE A 161 6.65 18.30 43.48
N THR A 162 7.60 17.50 43.93
CA THR A 162 8.04 17.43 45.31
C THR A 162 9.44 18.00 45.41
N HIS A 163 9.71 18.72 46.49
CA HIS A 163 10.99 19.38 46.71
C HIS A 163 11.63 18.83 47.96
N LYS A 164 12.89 18.44 47.89
CA LYS A 164 13.65 17.92 49.03
C LYS A 164 15.15 18.08 48.81
N GLU A 165 15.86 18.63 49.80
CA GLU A 165 17.32 18.66 49.86
C GLU A 165 18.00 19.20 48.59
N GLY A 166 17.50 20.33 48.06
CA GLY A 166 18.09 20.97 46.90
C GLY A 166 17.75 20.28 45.56
N LYS A 167 16.71 19.49 45.53
CA LYS A 167 16.16 18.80 44.37
C LYS A 167 14.66 19.00 44.24
N HIS A 168 14.18 18.99 43.01
CA HIS A 168 12.76 18.83 42.70
C HIS A 168 12.56 17.58 41.87
N THR A 169 11.59 16.78 42.25
CA THR A 169 11.22 15.53 41.57
C THR A 169 9.82 15.66 41.02
N LEU A 170 9.67 15.35 39.70
CA LEU A 170 8.37 15.28 39.05
C LEU A 170 7.68 13.97 39.40
N VAL A 171 6.48 14.04 39.97
CA VAL A 171 5.61 12.89 40.22
C VAL A 171 4.50 12.88 39.17
N LEU A 172 4.37 11.78 38.43
CA LEU A 172 3.34 11.55 37.44
C LEU A 172 2.40 10.45 37.95
N ALA A 173 1.12 10.74 38.08
CA ALA A 173 0.16 9.85 38.74
C ALA A 173 -1.22 9.91 38.08
N ASP A 174 -2.05 8.89 38.31
CA ASP A 174 -3.42 8.76 37.85
C ASP A 174 -4.45 8.58 38.95
N ASP A 175 -4.00 8.65 40.21
CA ASP A 175 -4.88 8.48 41.38
C ASP A 175 -4.47 9.39 42.55
N ASN A 176 -5.48 9.93 43.25
CA ASN A 176 -5.29 10.86 44.40
C ASN A 176 -4.45 10.31 45.56
N SER A 177 -4.24 9.00 45.65
CA SER A 177 -3.37 8.42 46.69
C SER A 177 -1.90 8.80 46.53
N ALA A 178 -1.49 9.26 45.32
CA ALA A 178 -0.13 9.73 45.07
C ALA A 178 0.18 11.09 45.72
N PHE A 179 -0.82 11.90 46.05
CA PHE A 179 -0.59 13.19 46.70
C PHE A 179 -0.11 13.02 48.14
N PRO A 180 1.08 13.54 48.49
CA PRO A 180 1.59 13.51 49.84
C PRO A 180 0.88 14.54 50.75
N ALA A 181 0.94 14.36 52.02
CA ALA A 181 0.59 15.41 52.97
C ALA A 181 1.67 16.52 52.96
N ILE A 182 1.29 17.72 53.38
CA ILE A 182 2.26 18.81 53.57
C ILE A 182 3.32 18.42 54.64
N SER A 183 4.50 18.99 54.51
CA SER A 183 5.57 18.81 55.50
C SER A 183 5.23 19.41 56.88
N GLY A 184 5.81 18.88 57.95
CA GLY A 184 5.60 19.39 59.32
C GLY A 184 4.29 18.97 60.01
N GLY A 185 3.45 18.18 59.29
CA GLY A 185 2.18 17.68 59.84
C GLY A 185 0.98 18.08 59.01
N LYS A 186 -0.01 17.20 58.91
CA LYS A 186 -1.13 17.32 57.99
C LYS A 186 -2.24 18.30 58.41
N LYS A 187 -2.26 18.80 59.66
CA LYS A 187 -3.30 19.70 60.15
C LYS A 187 -2.84 21.13 60.14
N VAL A 188 -3.63 22.02 59.52
CA VAL A 188 -3.44 23.48 59.54
C VAL A 188 -4.66 24.11 60.17
N LYS A 189 -4.43 24.90 61.25
CA LYS A 189 -5.49 25.58 61.99
C LYS A 189 -5.99 26.78 61.20
N TYR A 190 -7.27 27.06 61.37
CA TYR A 190 -7.87 28.33 60.97
C TYR A 190 -7.95 29.27 62.16
N GLN A 191 -7.54 30.52 61.97
CA GLN A 191 -7.72 31.58 62.94
C GLN A 191 -7.94 32.91 62.23
N ALA A 192 -9.12 33.47 62.37
CA ALA A 192 -9.48 34.74 61.79
C ALA A 192 -8.57 35.89 62.22
N ILE A 193 -8.35 36.86 61.36
CA ILE A 193 -7.45 38.00 61.58
C ILE A 193 -7.85 38.85 62.83
N SER A 194 -9.13 38.84 63.21
CA SER A 194 -9.68 39.60 64.33
C SER A 194 -9.30 39.07 65.70
N SER A 195 -8.69 37.92 65.83
CA SER A 195 -8.49 37.21 67.14
C SER A 195 -7.28 37.69 67.92
N GLY A 196 -6.45 38.61 67.45
CA GLY A 196 -5.30 39.15 68.22
C GLY A 196 -4.16 38.17 68.49
N ALA A 197 -4.32 36.89 68.22
CA ALA A 197 -3.30 35.86 68.42
C ALA A 197 -2.27 35.90 67.25
N ARG A 198 -0.97 35.74 67.65
CA ARG A 198 0.17 35.74 66.67
C ARG A 198 0.71 34.33 66.48
N GLU A 199 -0.17 33.35 66.32
CA GLU A 199 0.29 32.04 65.82
C GLU A 199 0.75 32.16 64.36
N THR A 200 1.82 31.51 64.00
CA THR A 200 2.32 31.37 62.63
C THR A 200 2.02 29.97 62.08
N GLY A 201 2.01 29.81 60.80
CA GLY A 201 1.71 28.54 60.16
C GLY A 201 0.22 28.19 60.13
N ILE A 202 -0.64 29.21 60.09
CA ILE A 202 -2.11 29.07 60.12
C ILE A 202 -2.80 29.66 58.89
N ILE A 203 -4.05 29.29 58.67
CA ILE A 203 -4.93 29.86 57.66
C ILE A 203 -5.67 31.05 58.29
N ARG A 204 -5.59 32.20 57.64
CA ARG A 204 -6.12 33.48 58.12
C ARG A 204 -7.47 33.86 57.53
N GLN A 205 -7.67 33.49 56.28
CA GLN A 205 -8.89 33.80 55.54
C GLN A 205 -9.28 32.61 54.67
N VAL A 206 -10.58 32.36 54.61
CA VAL A 206 -11.16 31.26 53.80
C VAL A 206 -12.37 31.77 53.07
N GLU A 207 -12.41 31.48 51.78
CA GLU A 207 -13.54 31.65 50.89
C GLU A 207 -13.94 30.31 50.30
N LEU A 208 -15.20 29.92 50.43
CA LEU A 208 -15.73 28.74 49.75
C LEU A 208 -16.40 29.17 48.46
N ARG A 209 -15.84 28.70 47.35
CA ARG A 209 -16.43 28.89 46.02
C ARG A 209 -17.17 27.63 45.59
N LEU A 210 -18.42 27.79 45.26
CA LEU A 210 -19.26 26.78 44.60
C LEU A 210 -19.57 27.20 43.20
N GLN A 211 -19.33 26.33 42.22
CA GLN A 211 -19.64 26.63 40.84
C GLN A 211 -20.34 25.45 40.16
N ALA A 212 -21.26 25.78 39.24
CA ALA A 212 -21.88 24.77 38.40
C ALA A 212 -20.85 24.25 37.38
N ILE A 213 -20.79 22.93 37.25
CA ILE A 213 -20.03 22.25 36.19
C ILE A 213 -21.01 21.58 35.23
N ALA A 214 -20.66 21.52 33.95
CA ALA A 214 -21.45 20.83 32.96
C ALA A 214 -21.56 19.34 33.31
N GLN A 215 -22.79 18.83 33.41
CA GLN A 215 -23.03 17.40 33.52
C GLN A 215 -22.96 16.76 32.12
N GLY A 216 -22.24 15.68 32.00
CA GLY A 216 -22.08 14.96 30.73
C GLY A 216 -20.85 15.42 29.95
N ALA A 217 -19.71 15.41 30.60
CA ALA A 217 -18.44 15.62 29.91
C ALA A 217 -18.26 14.62 28.77
N HIS A 218 -18.08 15.13 27.56
CA HIS A 218 -17.53 14.32 26.49
C HIS A 218 -16.12 13.84 26.88
N PRO A 219 -15.66 12.69 26.40
CA PRO A 219 -14.27 12.29 26.56
C PRO A 219 -13.36 13.44 26.12
N GLY A 220 -12.57 13.99 27.03
CA GLY A 220 -11.73 15.16 26.79
C GLY A 220 -12.25 16.48 27.39
N ASN A 221 -13.44 16.50 27.99
CA ASN A 221 -13.90 17.69 28.71
C ASN A 221 -13.30 17.74 30.12
N ASP A 222 -12.91 18.94 30.47
CA ASP A 222 -12.25 19.30 31.68
C ASP A 222 -13.12 19.03 32.93
N GLN A 223 -12.73 18.03 33.69
CA GLN A 223 -13.28 17.79 35.03
C GLN A 223 -12.46 18.47 36.14
N SER A 224 -11.43 19.24 35.80
CA SER A 224 -10.61 19.96 36.75
C SER A 224 -11.30 21.22 37.32
N GLU A 225 -12.38 21.67 36.71
CA GLU A 225 -13.26 22.68 37.30
C GLU A 225 -14.15 22.02 38.37
N GLN A 226 -13.59 21.87 39.54
CA GLN A 226 -14.29 21.23 40.64
C GLN A 226 -15.44 22.09 41.15
N PRO A 227 -16.59 21.49 41.47
CA PRO A 227 -17.76 22.24 41.92
C PRO A 227 -17.56 22.92 43.28
N LYS A 228 -16.59 22.45 44.08
CA LYS A 228 -16.29 22.97 45.40
C LYS A 228 -14.81 23.32 45.49
N GLN A 229 -14.49 24.59 45.70
CA GLN A 229 -13.13 25.09 45.86
C GLN A 229 -13.00 25.90 47.15
N LEU A 230 -11.88 25.70 47.83
CA LEU A 230 -11.44 26.51 48.97
C LEU A 230 -10.39 27.50 48.47
N ILE A 231 -10.64 28.79 48.57
CA ILE A 231 -9.66 29.85 48.32
C ILE A 231 -9.26 30.41 49.67
N ALA A 232 -7.98 30.46 49.96
CA ALA A 232 -7.56 30.84 51.31
C ALA A 232 -6.24 31.61 51.31
N GLU A 233 -6.05 32.42 52.36
CA GLU A 233 -4.78 33.09 52.67
C GLU A 233 -4.19 32.51 53.92
N SER A 234 -2.86 32.35 53.92
CA SER A 234 -2.14 31.67 55.01
C SER A 234 -0.70 32.21 55.15
N ASP A 235 -0.09 31.95 56.28
CA ASP A 235 1.34 32.09 56.53
C ASP A 235 2.06 30.74 56.75
N CYS A 236 1.39 29.63 56.41
CA CYS A 236 1.97 28.28 56.44
C CYS A 236 2.81 28.02 55.20
N ALA A 237 4.12 28.04 55.29
CA ALA A 237 5.04 27.85 54.18
C ALA A 237 5.00 26.43 53.57
N ALA A 238 4.50 25.44 54.30
CA ALA A 238 4.43 24.06 53.87
C ALA A 238 3.31 23.76 52.85
N LEU A 239 2.44 24.71 52.53
CA LEU A 239 1.35 24.55 51.58
C LEU A 239 1.93 24.58 50.15
N MET A 240 1.88 23.44 49.45
CA MET A 240 2.42 23.27 48.11
C MET A 240 1.37 22.66 47.15
N ALA A 241 1.37 23.06 45.90
CA ALA A 241 0.52 22.42 44.91
C ALA A 241 0.84 20.93 44.77
N GLY A 242 -0.21 20.11 44.68
CA GLY A 242 -0.05 18.64 44.70
C GLY A 242 0.15 18.03 46.08
N HIS A 243 -0.04 18.82 47.14
CA HIS A 243 -0.02 18.31 48.55
C HIS A 243 -1.38 18.54 49.17
N TRP A 244 -1.67 17.75 50.19
CA TRP A 244 -2.94 17.89 50.89
C TRP A 244 -2.71 18.22 52.36
N PHE A 245 -3.71 18.89 52.98
CA PHE A 245 -3.76 19.19 54.38
C PHE A 245 -5.18 19.01 54.92
N THR A 246 -5.31 18.84 56.23
CA THR A 246 -6.58 18.85 56.96
C THR A 246 -6.81 20.25 57.53
N LEU A 247 -7.85 20.96 57.07
CA LEU A 247 -8.27 22.19 57.74
C LEU A 247 -8.85 21.88 59.13
N ALA A 248 -8.40 22.59 60.11
CA ALA A 248 -8.83 22.37 61.51
C ALA A 248 -9.29 23.68 62.17
N GLU A 249 -10.17 23.58 63.16
CA GLU A 249 -10.64 24.66 64.00
C GLU A 249 -11.43 25.77 63.24
N HIS A 250 -11.95 25.50 62.04
CA HIS A 250 -12.88 26.39 61.38
C HIS A 250 -14.27 26.27 62.00
N ASP A 251 -14.99 27.39 62.13
CA ASP A 251 -16.33 27.44 62.73
C ASP A 251 -17.34 26.59 61.98
N ASP A 252 -17.32 26.67 60.64
CA ASP A 252 -18.07 25.73 59.80
C ASP A 252 -17.35 24.39 59.77
N LYS A 253 -17.93 23.41 60.47
CA LYS A 253 -17.36 22.06 60.59
C LYS A 253 -17.32 21.31 59.27
N ALA A 254 -18.13 21.68 58.29
CA ALA A 254 -18.14 21.08 56.94
C ALA A 254 -16.87 21.43 56.12
N LEU A 255 -16.09 22.43 56.59
CA LEU A 255 -14.81 22.80 55.99
C LEU A 255 -13.61 22.09 56.63
N ASN A 256 -13.78 21.50 57.84
CA ASN A 256 -12.72 20.78 58.55
C ASN A 256 -12.50 19.37 57.94
N ILE A 257 -12.09 19.33 56.69
CA ILE A 257 -11.83 18.12 55.91
C ILE A 257 -10.42 18.16 55.31
N ASP A 258 -10.05 17.10 54.62
CA ASP A 258 -8.81 17.05 53.83
C ASP A 258 -8.97 17.81 52.52
N TRP A 259 -8.07 18.75 52.26
CA TRP A 259 -8.02 19.60 51.08
C TRP A 259 -6.76 19.35 50.27
N LEU A 260 -6.90 19.12 48.95
CA LEU A 260 -5.80 19.02 48.00
C LEU A 260 -5.56 20.41 47.40
N ILE A 261 -4.33 20.89 47.52
CA ILE A 261 -3.92 22.18 46.98
C ILE A 261 -3.68 22.05 45.48
N THR A 262 -4.43 22.80 44.69
CA THR A 262 -4.32 22.81 43.23
C THR A 262 -3.47 23.97 42.69
N VAL A 263 -3.53 25.12 43.36
CA VAL A 263 -2.75 26.32 43.01
C VAL A 263 -2.28 26.96 44.31
N VAL A 264 -1.04 27.43 44.34
CA VAL A 264 -0.54 28.25 45.45
C VAL A 264 0.46 29.30 44.95
N SER A 265 0.34 30.51 45.52
CA SER A 265 1.28 31.60 45.33
C SER A 265 1.87 31.99 46.66
N HIS A 266 3.19 32.00 46.78
CA HIS A 266 3.93 32.42 47.99
C HIS A 266 4.59 33.75 47.74
N GLU A 267 4.59 34.64 48.71
CA GLU A 267 5.21 35.94 48.64
C GLU A 267 5.97 36.26 49.94
N TYR A 268 7.20 36.66 49.78
CA TYR A 268 8.03 37.24 50.84
C TYR A 268 8.51 38.61 50.39
N ASP A 269 8.15 39.66 51.11
CA ASP A 269 8.44 41.06 50.76
C ASP A 269 9.72 41.61 51.42
N GLY A 270 10.46 40.77 52.10
CA GLY A 270 11.67 41.14 52.88
C GLY A 270 11.41 41.21 54.38
N GLU A 271 10.19 41.28 54.82
CA GLU A 271 9.76 41.33 56.23
C GLU A 271 8.77 40.25 56.57
N ARG A 272 7.79 40.05 55.71
CA ARG A 272 6.64 39.18 55.95
C ARG A 272 6.50 38.13 54.91
N TYR A 273 6.06 36.95 55.33
CA TYR A 273 5.70 35.86 54.43
C TYR A 273 4.16 35.67 54.46
N ARG A 274 3.60 35.47 53.27
CA ARG A 274 2.21 35.09 53.04
C ARG A 274 2.05 34.18 51.84
N ASN A 275 0.99 33.41 51.81
CA ASN A 275 0.59 32.71 50.61
C ASN A 275 -0.93 32.79 50.43
N ARG A 276 -1.32 32.61 49.17
CA ARG A 276 -2.70 32.42 48.76
C ARG A 276 -2.79 31.16 47.94
N PHE A 277 -3.79 30.35 48.25
CA PHE A 277 -3.94 29.07 47.55
C PHE A 277 -5.41 28.76 47.20
N THR A 278 -5.60 27.86 46.22
CA THR A 278 -6.86 27.22 45.90
C THR A 278 -6.71 25.73 46.14
N ALA A 279 -7.72 25.14 46.81
CA ALA A 279 -7.75 23.73 47.10
C ALA A 279 -9.12 23.13 46.79
N ILE A 280 -9.14 21.84 46.55
CA ILE A 280 -10.36 21.05 46.34
C ILE A 280 -10.46 19.95 47.39
N PRO A 281 -11.65 19.40 47.70
CA PRO A 281 -11.74 18.26 48.60
C PRO A 281 -10.88 17.09 48.10
N LYS A 282 -9.96 16.58 48.92
CA LYS A 282 -9.06 15.48 48.56
C LYS A 282 -9.79 14.20 48.12
N ALA A 283 -10.99 13.98 48.69
CA ALA A 283 -11.82 12.83 48.35
C ALA A 283 -12.38 12.86 46.90
N THR A 284 -12.37 14.04 46.26
CA THR A 284 -12.81 14.17 44.87
C THR A 284 -11.68 13.73 43.95
N PRO A 285 -11.90 12.74 43.07
CA PRO A 285 -10.88 12.33 42.11
C PRO A 285 -10.42 13.50 41.26
N TYR A 286 -9.12 13.73 41.19
CA TYR A 286 -8.53 14.74 40.34
C TYR A 286 -8.23 14.15 38.96
N GLN A 287 -8.64 14.87 37.90
CA GLN A 287 -8.28 14.54 36.52
C GLN A 287 -7.67 15.77 35.87
N PRO A 288 -6.60 15.60 35.07
CA PRO A 288 -5.99 16.72 34.38
C PRO A 288 -6.93 17.29 33.32
N ARG A 289 -6.82 18.59 33.11
CA ARG A 289 -7.51 19.27 32.03
C ARG A 289 -6.91 18.85 30.67
N TYR A 290 -7.77 18.49 29.72
CA TYR A 290 -7.35 18.31 28.32
C TYR A 290 -7.19 19.68 27.67
N ALA A 291 -6.06 20.35 27.94
CA ALA A 291 -5.81 21.74 27.55
C ALA A 291 -4.80 21.87 26.42
N THR A 292 -3.94 20.88 26.24
CA THR A 292 -2.88 20.93 25.23
C THR A 292 -3.38 20.38 23.90
N PRO A 293 -3.58 21.22 22.87
CA PRO A 293 -4.12 20.77 21.60
C PRO A 293 -3.11 19.85 20.89
N LYS A 294 -3.63 18.82 20.25
CA LYS A 294 -2.86 17.99 19.32
C LYS A 294 -2.53 18.83 18.09
N PRO A 295 -1.28 18.82 17.57
CA PRO A 295 -0.93 19.60 16.39
C PRO A 295 -1.73 19.11 15.18
N PHE A 296 -2.16 20.05 14.34
CA PHE A 296 -2.76 19.76 13.05
C PHE A 296 -1.66 19.44 12.05
N MET A 297 -1.72 18.26 11.44
CA MET A 297 -0.74 17.84 10.45
C MET A 297 -1.30 17.99 9.03
N PRO A 298 -0.70 18.86 8.19
CA PRO A 298 -1.09 19.01 6.79
C PRO A 298 -0.67 17.80 5.97
N THR A 299 -1.22 17.69 4.77
CA THR A 299 -0.74 16.72 3.76
C THR A 299 0.74 16.93 3.46
N GLN A 300 1.49 15.86 3.36
CA GLN A 300 2.93 15.84 3.13
C GLN A 300 3.32 14.77 2.12
N THR A 301 4.55 14.80 1.64
CA THR A 301 5.12 13.68 0.89
C THR A 301 6.05 12.87 1.76
N ALA A 302 6.21 11.59 1.40
CA ALA A 302 7.13 10.68 2.04
C ALA A 302 7.67 9.67 1.02
N THR A 303 8.80 9.05 1.32
CA THR A 303 9.36 7.99 0.49
C THR A 303 8.97 6.63 1.06
N VAL A 304 8.50 5.72 0.21
CA VAL A 304 8.21 4.34 0.60
C VAL A 304 9.51 3.62 0.94
N VAL A 305 9.51 2.94 2.07
CA VAL A 305 10.66 2.20 2.60
C VAL A 305 10.28 0.78 2.95
N GLY A 306 11.28 -0.08 3.13
CA GLY A 306 11.08 -1.47 3.51
C GLY A 306 12.37 -2.20 3.76
N LYS A 307 12.30 -3.52 3.79
CA LYS A 307 13.44 -4.37 4.07
C LYS A 307 14.48 -4.28 2.96
N ASN A 308 15.73 -4.22 3.35
CA ASN A 308 16.85 -4.11 2.41
C ASN A 308 16.88 -5.29 1.42
N GLY A 309 17.03 -4.98 0.13
CA GLY A 309 17.04 -5.95 -0.97
C GLY A 309 15.67 -6.30 -1.54
N GLU A 310 14.58 -5.84 -0.94
CA GLU A 310 13.23 -6.01 -1.46
C GLU A 310 12.82 -4.83 -2.37
N GLU A 311 12.12 -5.11 -3.45
CA GLU A 311 11.50 -4.09 -4.30
C GLU A 311 10.11 -3.67 -3.79
N ASN A 312 9.39 -4.63 -3.22
CA ASN A 312 8.05 -4.47 -2.67
C ASN A 312 8.05 -4.93 -1.21
N TRP A 313 7.59 -4.08 -0.31
CA TRP A 313 7.44 -4.44 1.09
C TRP A 313 6.05 -4.04 1.59
N THR A 314 5.19 -5.02 1.82
CA THR A 314 3.79 -4.79 2.22
C THR A 314 3.33 -5.86 3.20
N ASP A 315 2.30 -5.55 3.99
CA ASP A 315 1.64 -6.52 4.85
C ASP A 315 0.42 -7.17 4.16
N LYS A 316 -0.27 -8.05 4.87
CA LYS A 316 -1.47 -8.76 4.38
C LYS A 316 -2.67 -7.86 4.03
N LEU A 317 -2.64 -6.58 4.43
CA LEU A 317 -3.66 -5.59 4.14
C LEU A 317 -3.26 -4.62 3.01
N GLY A 318 -2.12 -4.85 2.35
CA GLY A 318 -1.61 -3.99 1.30
C GLY A 318 -1.07 -2.64 1.81
N ARG A 319 -0.74 -2.55 3.11
CA ARG A 319 -0.14 -1.36 3.72
C ARG A 319 1.35 -1.32 3.44
N VAL A 320 1.92 -0.13 3.37
CA VAL A 320 3.36 0.10 3.17
C VAL A 320 3.92 0.96 4.29
N LYS A 321 5.24 1.04 4.39
CA LYS A 321 5.95 1.91 5.32
C LYS A 321 6.64 3.03 4.59
N VAL A 322 6.80 4.17 5.26
CA VAL A 322 7.37 5.37 4.67
C VAL A 322 8.41 6.02 5.56
N GLN A 323 9.28 6.83 4.97
CA GLN A 323 10.18 7.75 5.63
C GLN A 323 9.76 9.17 5.28
N PHE A 324 9.44 9.99 6.30
CA PHE A 324 9.18 11.40 6.10
C PHE A 324 10.50 12.19 5.97
N PRO A 325 10.56 13.24 5.12
CA PRO A 325 11.79 14.01 4.90
C PRO A 325 12.34 14.69 6.16
N TRP A 326 11.49 15.04 7.11
CA TRP A 326 11.83 15.69 8.37
C TRP A 326 12.26 14.69 9.46
N ASP A 327 11.97 13.40 9.31
CA ASP A 327 12.35 12.39 10.30
C ASP A 327 13.85 12.09 10.21
N ARG A 328 14.60 12.65 11.17
CA ARG A 328 16.06 12.53 11.28
C ARG A 328 16.52 11.26 11.99
N GLU A 329 15.63 10.59 12.71
CA GLU A 329 15.92 9.36 13.46
C GLU A 329 15.61 8.11 12.64
N GLY A 330 14.80 8.23 11.59
CA GLY A 330 14.44 7.15 10.67
C GLY A 330 15.64 6.65 9.87
N LYS A 331 15.70 5.35 9.63
CA LYS A 331 16.83 4.67 8.98
C LYS A 331 16.60 4.37 7.51
N ASN A 332 15.50 4.84 6.92
CA ASN A 332 15.05 4.51 5.57
C ASN A 332 14.88 2.99 5.35
N ASP A 333 14.39 2.30 6.35
CA ASP A 333 14.16 0.86 6.36
C ASP A 333 12.73 0.52 6.87
N GLU A 334 12.45 -0.77 7.07
CA GLU A 334 11.17 -1.28 7.57
C GLU A 334 10.81 -0.80 8.99
N THR A 335 11.69 -0.10 9.68
CA THR A 335 11.45 0.43 11.04
C THR A 335 11.06 1.90 11.05
N SER A 336 11.11 2.59 9.92
CA SER A 336 10.94 4.05 9.83
C SER A 336 9.53 4.54 10.16
N SER A 337 8.48 3.77 9.88
CA SER A 337 7.10 4.14 10.23
C SER A 337 6.26 2.94 10.65
N CYS A 338 5.03 3.21 11.10
CA CYS A 338 3.98 2.18 11.14
C CYS A 338 3.59 1.75 9.73
N TRP A 339 2.68 0.78 9.63
CA TRP A 339 2.05 0.40 8.38
C TRP A 339 0.97 1.42 7.99
N LEU A 340 1.14 2.10 6.84
CA LEU A 340 0.19 3.07 6.30
C LEU A 340 -0.72 2.40 5.28
N ARG A 341 -2.03 2.63 5.38
CA ARG A 341 -2.99 2.22 4.37
C ARG A 341 -2.78 3.02 3.09
N VAL A 342 -3.03 2.38 1.95
CA VAL A 342 -2.94 3.01 0.63
C VAL A 342 -4.36 3.17 0.07
N ALA A 343 -4.75 4.39 -0.23
CA ALA A 343 -6.00 4.67 -0.93
C ALA A 343 -5.89 4.20 -2.39
N THR A 344 -6.95 3.59 -2.88
CA THR A 344 -7.07 3.13 -4.27
C THR A 344 -8.31 3.74 -4.91
N ALA A 345 -8.37 3.75 -6.24
CA ALA A 345 -9.52 4.28 -6.97
C ALA A 345 -10.82 3.51 -6.67
N TRP A 346 -10.72 2.25 -6.29
CA TRP A 346 -11.87 1.39 -5.99
C TRP A 346 -11.45 0.23 -5.09
N SER A 347 -12.21 0.00 -3.99
CA SER A 347 -11.92 -1.08 -3.04
C SER A 347 -13.21 -1.68 -2.51
N GLY A 348 -13.29 -3.02 -2.49
CA GLY A 348 -14.40 -3.78 -1.95
C GLY A 348 -13.94 -5.14 -1.40
N ASN A 349 -14.89 -5.96 -0.96
CA ASN A 349 -14.60 -7.29 -0.44
C ASN A 349 -14.24 -8.26 -1.57
N GLY A 350 -12.95 -8.42 -1.84
CA GLY A 350 -12.41 -9.31 -2.86
C GLY A 350 -12.44 -8.74 -4.29
N PHE A 351 -12.73 -7.44 -4.47
CA PHE A 351 -12.68 -6.77 -5.77
C PHE A 351 -12.21 -5.32 -5.66
N GLY A 352 -11.72 -4.75 -6.76
CA GLY A 352 -11.27 -3.37 -6.83
C GLY A 352 -9.98 -3.18 -7.62
N ALA A 353 -9.39 -1.98 -7.53
CA ALA A 353 -8.11 -1.63 -8.11
C ALA A 353 -7.02 -1.73 -7.03
N GLN A 354 -5.93 -2.44 -7.32
CA GLN A 354 -4.84 -2.63 -6.36
C GLN A 354 -3.51 -2.24 -6.99
N PHE A 355 -2.93 -1.14 -6.48
CA PHE A 355 -1.60 -0.67 -6.85
C PHE A 355 -0.80 -0.41 -5.58
N ILE A 356 0.21 -1.25 -5.32
CA ILE A 356 1.06 -1.13 -4.13
C ILE A 356 2.27 -0.25 -4.46
N PRO A 357 2.46 0.89 -3.79
CA PRO A 357 3.66 1.70 -3.96
C PRO A 357 4.91 0.90 -3.57
N ARG A 358 5.95 0.99 -4.40
CA ARG A 358 7.21 0.26 -4.21
C ARG A 358 8.22 1.07 -3.42
N ILE A 359 9.19 0.39 -2.84
CA ILE A 359 10.31 1.03 -2.14
C ILE A 359 11.00 2.06 -3.07
N GLY A 360 11.27 3.25 -2.54
CA GLY A 360 11.87 4.38 -3.25
C GLY A 360 10.87 5.29 -3.99
N GLN A 361 9.59 4.92 -4.07
CA GLN A 361 8.57 5.79 -4.66
C GLN A 361 8.14 6.87 -3.67
N GLU A 362 7.86 8.06 -4.19
CA GLU A 362 7.32 9.17 -3.41
C GLU A 362 5.79 9.08 -3.38
N VAL A 363 5.24 9.19 -2.18
CA VAL A 363 3.80 9.11 -1.92
C VAL A 363 3.31 10.37 -1.22
N VAL A 364 2.04 10.70 -1.46
CA VAL A 364 1.32 11.76 -0.77
C VAL A 364 0.62 11.16 0.44
N VAL A 365 0.95 11.66 1.62
CA VAL A 365 0.38 11.22 2.90
C VAL A 365 -0.52 12.31 3.44
N SER A 366 -1.79 12.02 3.60
CA SER A 366 -2.78 12.85 4.29
C SER A 366 -3.05 12.28 5.67
N PHE A 367 -3.47 13.13 6.60
CA PHE A 367 -3.75 12.75 7.98
C PHE A 367 -5.24 12.94 8.23
N ILE A 368 -5.93 11.87 8.65
CA ILE A 368 -7.38 11.90 8.89
C ILE A 368 -7.69 12.91 9.99
N ASP A 369 -8.55 13.88 9.70
CA ASP A 369 -8.89 15.00 10.59
C ASP A 369 -7.68 15.84 11.01
N GLY A 370 -6.57 15.81 10.25
CA GLY A 370 -5.32 16.45 10.63
C GLY A 370 -4.59 15.78 11.80
N ASP A 371 -5.04 14.60 12.23
CA ASP A 371 -4.45 13.85 13.35
C ASP A 371 -3.13 13.21 12.90
N PRO A 372 -1.97 13.64 13.46
CA PRO A 372 -0.65 13.11 13.10
C PRO A 372 -0.52 11.58 13.30
N ASP A 373 -1.33 10.99 14.18
CA ASP A 373 -1.28 9.56 14.45
C ASP A 373 -2.14 8.72 13.49
N LYS A 374 -2.83 9.37 12.51
CA LYS A 374 -3.72 8.71 11.55
C LYS A 374 -3.31 8.96 10.10
N PRO A 375 -2.09 8.56 9.69
CA PRO A 375 -1.62 8.72 8.33
C PRO A 375 -2.35 7.81 7.34
N LEU A 376 -2.57 8.32 6.11
CA LEU A 376 -3.16 7.61 4.99
C LEU A 376 -2.45 8.04 3.70
N ILE A 377 -1.95 7.11 2.92
CA ILE A 377 -1.42 7.40 1.59
C ILE A 377 -2.58 7.63 0.64
N THR A 378 -2.64 8.81 0.03
CA THR A 378 -3.73 9.25 -0.86
C THR A 378 -3.32 9.31 -2.32
N GLY A 379 -2.04 9.16 -2.65
CA GLY A 379 -1.55 9.14 -4.01
C GLY A 379 -0.04 8.93 -4.10
N CYS A 380 0.46 8.89 -5.34
CA CYS A 380 1.87 8.84 -5.67
C CYS A 380 2.23 10.03 -6.57
N VAL A 381 3.47 10.51 -6.51
CA VAL A 381 3.96 11.59 -7.36
C VAL A 381 5.26 11.19 -8.04
N TYR A 382 5.44 11.66 -9.27
CA TYR A 382 6.71 11.52 -9.97
C TYR A 382 7.67 12.61 -9.50
N ASN A 383 8.96 12.31 -9.53
CA ASN A 383 10.03 13.24 -9.14
C ASN A 383 11.31 12.98 -9.95
N GLY A 384 12.41 13.66 -9.61
CA GLY A 384 13.69 13.51 -10.30
C GLY A 384 14.30 12.09 -10.24
N ALA A 385 13.98 11.31 -9.22
CA ALA A 385 14.41 9.91 -9.07
C ALA A 385 13.44 8.91 -9.70
N ASN A 386 12.16 9.25 -9.77
CA ASN A 386 11.07 8.42 -10.29
C ASN A 386 10.43 9.13 -11.50
N ALA A 387 10.97 8.89 -12.70
CA ALA A 387 10.53 9.52 -13.93
C ALA A 387 9.16 9.00 -14.41
N LEU A 388 8.46 9.82 -15.19
CA LEU A 388 7.23 9.48 -15.88
C LEU A 388 7.42 8.27 -16.82
N PRO A 389 6.39 7.43 -17.02
CA PRO A 389 6.47 6.29 -17.94
C PRO A 389 6.63 6.71 -19.42
N TYR A 390 6.19 7.91 -19.78
CA TYR A 390 6.30 8.50 -21.11
C TYR A 390 7.00 9.85 -21.02
N ALA A 391 8.06 10.02 -21.81
CA ALA A 391 8.89 11.23 -21.76
C ALA A 391 8.11 12.46 -22.25
N LEU A 392 8.04 13.49 -21.42
CA LEU A 392 7.42 14.77 -21.77
C LEU A 392 8.48 15.80 -22.22
N PRO A 393 8.10 16.78 -23.07
CA PRO A 393 6.76 17.02 -23.63
C PRO A 393 6.46 16.22 -24.90
N ALA A 394 7.37 15.38 -25.39
CA ALA A 394 7.25 14.69 -26.69
C ALA A 394 6.02 13.76 -26.76
N ASN A 395 5.63 13.13 -25.67
CA ASN A 395 4.54 12.16 -25.61
C ASN A 395 3.37 12.67 -24.74
N GLN A 396 3.03 13.95 -24.87
CA GLN A 396 1.97 14.56 -24.03
C GLN A 396 0.55 14.02 -24.32
N THR A 397 0.35 13.33 -25.44
CA THR A 397 -0.92 12.67 -25.82
C THR A 397 -1.02 11.25 -25.28
N GLN A 398 0.06 10.71 -24.71
CA GLN A 398 0.09 9.35 -24.19
C GLN A 398 -0.38 9.28 -22.74
N SER A 399 -1.25 8.32 -22.48
CA SER A 399 -1.72 7.93 -21.14
C SER A 399 -1.74 6.41 -21.02
N GLY A 400 -1.66 5.87 -19.80
CA GLY A 400 -1.70 4.43 -19.65
C GLY A 400 -1.22 3.91 -18.30
N ILE A 401 -1.24 2.60 -18.18
CA ILE A 401 -0.71 1.86 -17.04
C ILE A 401 0.50 1.06 -17.53
N LYS A 402 1.65 1.31 -16.91
CA LYS A 402 2.91 0.61 -17.23
C LYS A 402 3.49 0.03 -15.95
N THR A 403 3.68 -1.28 -15.93
CA THR A 403 4.35 -1.98 -14.83
C THR A 403 5.85 -2.09 -15.09
N ARG A 404 6.60 -2.53 -14.10
CA ARG A 404 8.04 -2.77 -14.22
C ARG A 404 8.37 -4.17 -13.75
N SER A 405 9.20 -4.87 -14.50
CA SER A 405 9.86 -6.11 -14.09
C SER A 405 11.38 -5.99 -14.33
N GLU A 406 12.16 -6.93 -13.86
CA GLU A 406 13.62 -6.96 -14.11
C GLU A 406 13.99 -6.92 -15.59
N LYS A 407 13.18 -7.56 -16.45
CA LYS A 407 13.47 -7.75 -17.89
C LYS A 407 12.60 -6.92 -18.84
N GLY A 408 11.72 -6.08 -18.29
CA GLY A 408 10.81 -5.30 -19.13
C GLY A 408 9.56 -4.82 -18.40
N PHE A 409 8.41 -4.81 -19.08
CA PHE A 409 7.18 -4.25 -18.53
C PHE A 409 5.93 -4.86 -19.17
N ASN A 410 4.80 -4.77 -18.48
CA ASN A 410 3.47 -4.90 -19.06
C ASN A 410 2.88 -3.50 -19.22
N GLU A 411 2.11 -3.29 -20.28
CA GLU A 411 1.58 -1.96 -20.59
C GLU A 411 0.18 -2.04 -21.18
N LEU A 412 -0.68 -1.12 -20.77
CA LEU A 412 -1.89 -0.69 -21.47
C LEU A 412 -1.74 0.81 -21.72
N ARG A 413 -1.57 1.20 -23.00
CA ARG A 413 -1.29 2.58 -23.40
C ARG A 413 -2.30 3.08 -24.41
N PHE A 414 -2.74 4.29 -24.20
CA PHE A 414 -3.53 5.09 -25.14
C PHE A 414 -2.65 6.21 -25.68
N ASP A 415 -2.76 6.50 -26.95
CA ASP A 415 -2.16 7.68 -27.58
C ASP A 415 -3.24 8.38 -28.42
N ASP A 416 -3.63 9.58 -28.01
CA ASP A 416 -4.67 10.37 -28.67
C ASP A 416 -4.07 11.38 -29.65
N LYS A 417 -2.90 11.06 -30.21
CA LYS A 417 -2.26 11.90 -31.24
C LYS A 417 -3.08 11.89 -32.51
N LYS A 418 -3.54 13.08 -32.95
CA LYS A 418 -4.36 13.25 -34.14
C LYS A 418 -3.79 12.53 -35.36
N ASP A 419 -4.62 11.77 -36.07
CA ASP A 419 -4.31 10.94 -37.23
C ASP A 419 -3.28 9.81 -36.95
N ALA A 420 -3.04 9.50 -35.65
CA ALA A 420 -2.15 8.43 -35.22
C ALA A 420 -2.59 7.85 -33.85
N GLU A 421 -3.90 7.84 -33.63
CA GLU A 421 -4.52 7.30 -32.43
C GLU A 421 -4.20 5.83 -32.24
N LEU A 422 -3.87 5.43 -31.00
CA LEU A 422 -3.42 4.07 -30.72
C LEU A 422 -3.89 3.57 -29.36
N LEU A 423 -4.42 2.36 -29.32
CA LEU A 423 -4.52 1.54 -28.12
C LEU A 423 -3.52 0.38 -28.25
N ALA A 424 -2.52 0.35 -27.38
CA ALA A 424 -1.50 -0.69 -27.34
C ALA A 424 -1.58 -1.51 -26.06
N MET A 425 -1.47 -2.83 -26.19
CA MET A 425 -1.34 -3.77 -25.09
C MET A 425 -0.05 -4.56 -25.24
N GLN A 426 0.78 -4.61 -24.21
CA GLN A 426 2.02 -5.38 -24.18
C GLN A 426 2.08 -6.26 -22.94
N ALA A 427 2.32 -7.55 -23.11
CA ALA A 427 2.67 -8.47 -22.08
C ALA A 427 4.16 -8.83 -22.17
N GLN A 428 4.90 -8.71 -21.08
CA GLN A 428 6.34 -9.03 -21.04
C GLN A 428 6.61 -10.51 -21.30
N LYS A 429 5.72 -11.39 -20.88
CA LYS A 429 5.87 -12.83 -21.04
C LYS A 429 4.59 -13.47 -21.57
N ASP A 430 3.63 -13.70 -20.75
CA ASP A 430 2.42 -14.42 -21.08
C ASP A 430 1.22 -13.47 -21.11
N PHE A 431 0.34 -13.62 -22.12
CA PHE A 431 -0.94 -12.95 -22.19
C PHE A 431 -2.05 -13.99 -22.15
N GLN A 432 -2.96 -13.88 -21.21
CA GLN A 432 -4.10 -14.77 -21.05
C GLN A 432 -5.41 -13.97 -21.08
N LEU A 433 -6.32 -14.39 -21.96
CA LEU A 433 -7.67 -13.84 -22.06
C LEU A 433 -8.67 -14.97 -21.83
N ASN A 434 -9.52 -14.86 -20.85
CA ASN A 434 -10.59 -15.79 -20.53
C ASN A 434 -11.93 -15.08 -20.63
N ILE A 435 -12.81 -15.58 -21.53
CA ILE A 435 -14.14 -15.04 -21.78
C ILE A 435 -15.15 -16.14 -21.51
N LEU A 436 -15.99 -15.94 -20.53
CA LEU A 436 -16.92 -16.97 -20.05
C LEU A 436 -18.20 -17.11 -20.88
N ASN A 437 -18.47 -16.17 -21.77
CA ASN A 437 -19.61 -16.20 -22.68
C ASN A 437 -19.14 -15.82 -24.09
N ASP A 438 -19.53 -14.71 -24.65
CA ASP A 438 -19.31 -14.35 -26.04
C ASP A 438 -18.14 -13.40 -26.23
N SER A 439 -17.41 -13.57 -27.31
CA SER A 439 -16.42 -12.60 -27.80
C SER A 439 -16.84 -12.09 -29.17
N HIS A 440 -16.94 -10.78 -29.32
CA HIS A 440 -17.24 -10.12 -30.59
C HIS A 440 -16.12 -9.15 -30.96
N THR A 441 -15.55 -9.33 -32.16
CA THR A 441 -14.49 -8.47 -32.69
C THR A 441 -14.88 -7.92 -34.04
N THR A 442 -14.82 -6.61 -34.24
CA THR A 442 -15.02 -5.94 -35.52
C THR A 442 -13.81 -5.09 -35.87
N ILE A 443 -13.20 -5.34 -37.01
CA ILE A 443 -12.03 -4.60 -37.48
C ILE A 443 -12.40 -3.97 -38.83
N SER A 444 -12.32 -2.64 -38.87
CA SER A 444 -12.76 -1.88 -40.06
C SER A 444 -11.75 -1.83 -41.19
N HIS A 445 -10.50 -2.15 -40.92
CA HIS A 445 -9.44 -2.12 -41.93
C HIS A 445 -8.66 -3.44 -41.93
N ASP A 446 -7.47 -3.51 -41.45
CA ASP A 446 -6.60 -4.68 -41.53
C ASP A 446 -6.45 -5.43 -40.23
N GLU A 447 -6.35 -6.76 -40.27
CA GLU A 447 -5.97 -7.62 -39.18
C GLU A 447 -4.70 -8.39 -39.50
N ILE A 448 -3.67 -8.30 -38.64
CA ILE A 448 -2.38 -8.98 -38.83
C ILE A 448 -2.09 -9.85 -37.59
N HIS A 449 -1.90 -11.15 -37.82
CA HIS A 449 -1.44 -12.09 -36.82
C HIS A 449 -0.06 -12.64 -37.15
N SER A 450 0.90 -12.47 -36.25
CA SER A 450 2.23 -13.07 -36.39
C SER A 450 2.53 -13.95 -35.17
N VAL A 451 2.76 -15.23 -35.37
CA VAL A 451 3.06 -16.22 -34.33
C VAL A 451 4.39 -16.89 -34.66
N LYS A 452 5.34 -16.83 -33.73
CA LYS A 452 6.69 -17.38 -33.96
C LYS A 452 6.71 -18.91 -33.98
N ASN A 453 5.96 -19.56 -33.10
CA ASN A 453 5.93 -21.01 -32.93
C ASN A 453 4.57 -21.57 -33.33
N ASP A 454 3.82 -22.09 -32.38
CA ASP A 454 2.58 -22.82 -32.67
C ASP A 454 1.34 -21.95 -32.49
N ARG A 455 0.34 -22.20 -33.33
CA ARG A 455 -1.00 -21.66 -33.19
C ARG A 455 -2.00 -22.82 -33.16
N THR A 456 -2.72 -22.97 -32.05
CA THR A 456 -3.78 -23.95 -31.92
C THR A 456 -5.14 -23.23 -31.85
N ARG A 457 -6.13 -23.75 -32.56
CA ARG A 457 -7.53 -23.29 -32.49
C ARG A 457 -8.42 -24.50 -32.33
N THR A 458 -9.23 -24.52 -31.29
CA THR A 458 -10.19 -25.59 -31.01
C THR A 458 -11.58 -24.98 -30.89
N ILE A 459 -12.54 -25.58 -31.58
CA ILE A 459 -13.97 -25.33 -31.39
C ILE A 459 -14.56 -26.66 -30.89
N GLU A 460 -14.97 -26.69 -29.64
CA GLU A 460 -15.46 -27.93 -29.02
C GLU A 460 -16.83 -28.32 -29.55
N GLU A 461 -17.73 -27.35 -29.67
CA GLU A 461 -19.08 -27.54 -30.18
C GLU A 461 -19.44 -26.39 -31.13
N GLY A 462 -20.10 -26.68 -32.24
CA GLY A 462 -20.55 -25.70 -33.21
C GLY A 462 -19.71 -25.61 -34.47
N ASN A 463 -19.82 -24.54 -35.21
CA ASN A 463 -19.30 -24.40 -36.57
C ASN A 463 -18.23 -23.31 -36.70
N GLU A 464 -17.25 -23.51 -37.56
CA GLU A 464 -16.40 -22.44 -38.07
C GLU A 464 -16.87 -22.02 -39.44
N THR A 465 -17.10 -20.73 -39.65
CA THR A 465 -17.44 -20.17 -40.96
C THR A 465 -16.44 -19.10 -41.34
N VAL A 466 -15.82 -19.28 -42.52
CA VAL A 466 -14.91 -18.29 -43.12
C VAL A 466 -15.52 -17.80 -44.40
N THR A 467 -15.80 -16.50 -44.52
CA THR A 467 -16.36 -15.87 -45.71
C THR A 467 -15.48 -14.75 -46.18
N LEU A 468 -14.94 -14.86 -47.39
CA LEU A 468 -14.29 -13.76 -48.12
C LEU A 468 -15.24 -13.23 -49.20
N LYS A 469 -15.76 -12.02 -49.01
CA LYS A 469 -16.68 -11.39 -49.96
C LYS A 469 -15.97 -10.96 -51.25
N LYS A 470 -14.72 -10.50 -51.12
CA LYS A 470 -13.84 -10.10 -52.23
C LYS A 470 -12.41 -10.46 -51.87
N GLY A 471 -11.58 -10.76 -52.86
CA GLY A 471 -10.17 -11.09 -52.61
C GLY A 471 -9.89 -12.58 -52.62
N SER A 472 -8.72 -12.99 -52.22
CA SER A 472 -8.19 -14.35 -52.33
C SER A 472 -7.80 -14.90 -50.94
N ARG A 473 -7.90 -16.19 -50.77
CA ARG A 473 -7.32 -16.92 -49.65
C ARG A 473 -6.07 -17.66 -50.13
N THR A 474 -4.95 -17.36 -49.54
CA THR A 474 -3.69 -18.06 -49.81
C THR A 474 -3.26 -18.83 -48.56
N VAL A 475 -2.94 -20.10 -48.71
CA VAL A 475 -2.28 -20.91 -47.68
C VAL A 475 -0.93 -21.34 -48.26
N LYS A 476 0.16 -21.00 -47.57
CA LYS A 476 1.51 -21.33 -47.96
C LYS A 476 2.21 -22.05 -46.82
N ILE A 477 2.72 -23.24 -47.07
CA ILE A 477 3.49 -24.07 -46.13
C ILE A 477 4.86 -24.26 -46.76
N ASP A 478 5.86 -23.49 -46.30
CA ASP A 478 7.22 -23.55 -46.87
C ASP A 478 7.94 -24.84 -46.49
N LYS A 479 7.68 -25.38 -45.31
CA LYS A 479 8.23 -26.66 -44.84
C LYS A 479 7.20 -27.32 -43.94
N GLY A 480 7.00 -28.61 -44.08
CA GLY A 480 6.03 -29.38 -43.29
C GLY A 480 4.91 -29.95 -44.13
N SER A 481 3.80 -30.30 -43.51
CA SER A 481 2.65 -30.98 -44.13
C SER A 481 1.36 -30.21 -43.89
N ASP A 482 0.43 -30.29 -44.85
CA ASP A 482 -0.98 -29.95 -44.66
C ASP A 482 -1.78 -31.25 -44.49
N MET A 483 -2.47 -31.41 -43.39
CA MET A 483 -3.30 -32.57 -43.10
C MET A 483 -4.74 -32.14 -42.87
N LEU A 484 -5.66 -32.69 -43.64
CA LEU A 484 -7.09 -32.50 -43.49
C LEU A 484 -7.78 -33.83 -43.17
N GLU A 485 -8.32 -33.99 -42.00
CA GLU A 485 -9.16 -35.14 -41.62
C GLU A 485 -10.61 -34.69 -41.45
N VAL A 486 -11.53 -35.31 -42.20
CA VAL A 486 -12.98 -35.04 -42.16
C VAL A 486 -13.69 -36.35 -41.94
N LYS A 487 -14.35 -36.53 -40.79
CA LYS A 487 -15.03 -37.80 -40.45
C LYS A 487 -16.31 -38.07 -41.26
N GLU A 488 -17.02 -37.04 -41.63
CA GLU A 488 -18.32 -37.23 -42.32
C GLU A 488 -18.26 -36.85 -43.81
N LYS A 489 -18.33 -35.58 -44.14
CA LYS A 489 -18.45 -35.14 -45.55
C LYS A 489 -17.56 -33.93 -45.80
N ARG A 490 -16.76 -34.01 -46.85
CA ARG A 490 -16.10 -32.85 -47.48
C ARG A 490 -16.78 -32.54 -48.80
N SER A 491 -17.20 -31.30 -48.99
CA SER A 491 -17.71 -30.80 -50.27
C SER A 491 -16.84 -29.67 -50.77
N VAL A 492 -16.47 -29.74 -52.05
CA VAL A 492 -15.71 -28.68 -52.74
C VAL A 492 -16.48 -28.28 -53.97
N THR A 493 -16.83 -27.01 -54.10
CA THR A 493 -17.49 -26.45 -55.25
C THR A 493 -16.66 -25.31 -55.82
N VAL A 494 -16.17 -25.46 -57.03
CA VAL A 494 -15.40 -24.44 -57.75
C VAL A 494 -16.20 -24.06 -58.98
N LYS A 495 -16.57 -22.79 -59.11
CA LYS A 495 -17.32 -22.29 -60.30
C LYS A 495 -16.42 -21.90 -61.47
N GLY A 496 -15.16 -21.68 -61.25
CA GLY A 496 -14.14 -21.41 -62.23
C GLY A 496 -13.19 -22.58 -62.41
N ASP A 497 -11.96 -22.32 -62.73
CA ASP A 497 -10.93 -23.32 -62.95
C ASP A 497 -10.40 -23.87 -61.62
N GLN A 498 -10.05 -25.15 -61.60
CA GLN A 498 -9.33 -25.80 -60.53
C GLN A 498 -8.07 -26.48 -61.07
N GLU A 499 -6.94 -26.14 -60.52
CA GLU A 499 -5.64 -26.72 -60.88
C GLU A 499 -5.04 -27.49 -59.68
N HIS A 500 -4.49 -28.67 -59.96
CA HIS A 500 -3.70 -29.47 -59.05
C HIS A 500 -2.35 -29.76 -59.68
N ALA A 501 -1.28 -29.30 -59.10
CA ALA A 501 0.07 -29.62 -59.48
C ALA A 501 0.78 -30.36 -58.32
N ILE A 502 1.29 -31.55 -58.57
CA ILE A 502 1.93 -32.39 -57.57
C ILE A 502 3.24 -32.91 -58.17
N ASP A 503 4.36 -32.49 -57.61
CA ASP A 503 5.69 -32.92 -58.06
C ASP A 503 6.05 -34.34 -57.54
N GLY A 504 5.34 -34.82 -56.56
CA GLY A 504 5.54 -36.12 -55.94
C GLY A 504 4.46 -37.14 -56.32
N ASN A 505 4.20 -38.05 -55.42
CA ASN A 505 3.18 -39.09 -55.61
C ASN A 505 1.80 -38.60 -55.16
N GLU A 506 0.78 -38.91 -55.91
CA GLU A 506 -0.61 -38.75 -55.49
C GLU A 506 -1.29 -40.12 -55.36
N THR A 507 -2.01 -40.34 -54.26
CA THR A 507 -2.73 -41.57 -54.03
C THR A 507 -4.18 -41.29 -53.65
N HIS A 508 -5.12 -41.81 -54.42
CA HIS A 508 -6.55 -41.78 -54.14
C HIS A 508 -7.01 -43.19 -53.66
N LYS A 509 -7.51 -43.31 -52.48
CA LYS A 509 -8.09 -44.56 -51.95
C LYS A 509 -9.55 -44.33 -51.56
N VAL A 510 -10.45 -44.93 -52.31
CA VAL A 510 -11.91 -44.81 -52.11
C VAL A 510 -12.47 -46.19 -51.74
N LYS A 511 -13.06 -46.33 -50.56
CA LYS A 511 -13.69 -47.57 -50.15
C LYS A 511 -15.09 -47.79 -50.78
N GLY A 512 -15.73 -46.70 -51.15
CA GLY A 512 -17.06 -46.72 -51.80
C GLY A 512 -16.95 -46.50 -53.30
N ASN A 513 -17.93 -45.83 -53.87
CA ASN A 513 -17.92 -45.50 -55.31
C ASN A 513 -17.10 -44.24 -55.59
N TYR A 514 -16.33 -44.28 -56.67
CA TYR A 514 -15.71 -43.12 -57.27
C TYR A 514 -16.34 -42.83 -58.62
N THR A 515 -16.92 -41.63 -58.78
CA THR A 515 -17.57 -41.21 -60.00
C THR A 515 -16.92 -39.95 -60.54
N LEU A 516 -16.51 -39.98 -61.79
CA LEU A 516 -15.96 -38.83 -62.51
C LEU A 516 -16.87 -38.49 -63.72
N ASN A 517 -17.56 -37.35 -63.65
CA ASN A 517 -18.37 -36.84 -64.73
C ASN A 517 -17.67 -35.62 -65.32
N VAL A 518 -17.43 -35.64 -66.63
CA VAL A 518 -16.79 -34.56 -67.36
C VAL A 518 -17.63 -34.26 -68.62
N ASP A 519 -18.25 -33.06 -68.62
CA ASP A 519 -19.09 -32.66 -69.76
C ASP A 519 -18.22 -32.25 -70.99
N GLY A 520 -16.99 -31.90 -70.77
CA GLY A 520 -16.02 -31.59 -71.81
C GLY A 520 -15.05 -32.75 -72.13
N ASN A 521 -13.82 -32.45 -72.34
CA ASN A 521 -12.78 -33.45 -72.65
C ASN A 521 -12.12 -33.97 -71.39
N LEU A 522 -11.92 -35.27 -71.27
CA LEU A 522 -11.04 -35.91 -70.32
C LEU A 522 -9.79 -36.39 -70.99
N THR A 523 -8.62 -35.91 -70.65
CA THR A 523 -7.34 -36.37 -71.13
C THR A 523 -6.51 -36.99 -70.00
N ILE A 524 -6.10 -38.26 -70.19
CA ILE A 524 -5.17 -38.94 -69.31
C ILE A 524 -3.88 -39.20 -70.03
N LYS A 525 -2.79 -38.54 -69.63
CA LYS A 525 -1.47 -38.71 -70.23
C LYS A 525 -0.51 -39.27 -69.22
N VAL A 526 0.04 -40.43 -69.47
CA VAL A 526 0.95 -41.14 -68.58
C VAL A 526 2.24 -41.45 -69.38
N SER A 527 3.38 -40.98 -68.85
CA SER A 527 4.70 -41.26 -69.45
C SER A 527 5.18 -42.67 -69.14
N GLY A 528 4.75 -43.25 -68.09
CA GLY A 528 5.03 -44.61 -67.67
C GLY A 528 3.90 -45.58 -68.01
N THR A 529 3.55 -46.45 -67.08
CA THR A 529 2.50 -47.46 -67.30
C THR A 529 1.16 -46.97 -66.77
N LEU A 530 0.12 -47.03 -67.60
CA LEU A 530 -1.26 -46.93 -67.18
C LEU A 530 -1.84 -48.32 -66.96
N THR A 531 -2.25 -48.64 -65.72
CA THR A 531 -2.93 -49.90 -65.38
C THR A 531 -4.38 -49.64 -65.02
N LEU A 532 -5.34 -50.27 -65.74
CA LEU A 532 -6.75 -50.26 -65.38
C LEU A 532 -7.13 -51.71 -65.04
N GLU A 533 -7.46 -51.93 -63.79
CA GLU A 533 -7.84 -53.25 -63.26
C GLU A 533 -9.24 -53.20 -62.65
N SER A 534 -10.06 -54.17 -62.96
CA SER A 534 -11.40 -54.30 -62.40
C SER A 534 -11.59 -55.76 -61.94
N GLY A 535 -11.97 -55.97 -60.67
CA GLY A 535 -12.29 -57.29 -60.13
C GLY A 535 -13.58 -57.91 -60.69
N LYS A 536 -14.39 -57.12 -61.39
CA LYS A 536 -15.66 -57.60 -62.04
C LYS A 536 -15.63 -57.27 -63.51
N THR A 537 -16.21 -56.18 -63.89
CA THR A 537 -16.38 -55.76 -65.32
C THR A 537 -15.70 -54.44 -65.54
N LEU A 538 -14.96 -54.33 -66.66
CA LEU A 538 -14.46 -53.07 -67.19
C LEU A 538 -15.27 -52.75 -68.46
N ASP A 539 -16.19 -51.79 -68.40
CA ASP A 539 -16.98 -51.34 -69.54
C ASP A 539 -16.36 -50.09 -70.14
N ILE A 540 -16.00 -50.15 -71.38
CA ILE A 540 -15.54 -48.98 -72.17
C ILE A 540 -16.56 -48.77 -73.32
N LYS A 541 -17.28 -47.64 -73.25
CA LYS A 541 -18.32 -47.30 -74.21
C LYS A 541 -18.03 -45.94 -74.82
N SER A 542 -18.19 -45.83 -76.13
CA SER A 542 -18.08 -44.58 -76.87
C SER A 542 -19.29 -44.42 -77.76
N GLY A 543 -19.93 -43.25 -77.76
CA GLY A 543 -21.06 -42.95 -78.66
C GLY A 543 -20.64 -42.71 -80.15
N ALA A 544 -19.40 -42.38 -80.37
CA ALA A 544 -18.90 -42.08 -81.73
C ALA A 544 -17.80 -43.08 -82.16
N GLY A 545 -16.67 -43.12 -81.58
CA GLY A 545 -15.57 -44.01 -81.93
C GLY A 545 -14.69 -44.36 -80.74
N LEU A 546 -14.14 -45.56 -80.74
CA LEU A 546 -13.12 -45.99 -79.79
C LEU A 546 -11.85 -46.32 -80.58
N ASN A 547 -10.80 -45.53 -80.36
CA ASN A 547 -9.50 -45.75 -81.02
C ASN A 547 -8.54 -46.34 -80.01
N ALA A 548 -7.99 -47.49 -80.20
CA ALA A 548 -6.94 -48.10 -79.44
C ALA A 548 -5.72 -48.35 -80.35
N SER A 549 -4.59 -47.77 -80.01
CA SER A 549 -3.38 -47.97 -80.80
C SER A 549 -2.18 -48.18 -79.91
N ALA A 550 -1.29 -49.04 -80.34
CA ALA A 550 -0.01 -49.30 -79.63
C ALA A 550 1.11 -49.30 -80.66
N SER A 551 2.22 -48.62 -80.39
CA SER A 551 3.40 -48.65 -81.24
C SER A 551 4.14 -50.01 -81.17
N GLY A 552 3.97 -50.74 -80.06
CA GLY A 552 4.49 -52.09 -79.88
C GLY A 552 3.41 -53.13 -80.10
N SER A 553 3.05 -53.88 -79.11
CA SER A 553 2.05 -54.95 -79.14
C SER A 553 0.76 -54.60 -78.42
N MET A 554 -0.35 -55.04 -78.94
CA MET A 554 -1.61 -55.08 -78.28
C MET A 554 -1.99 -56.53 -77.99
N LYS A 555 -2.17 -56.90 -76.75
CA LYS A 555 -2.54 -58.26 -76.39
C LYS A 555 -3.98 -58.23 -75.79
N LEU A 556 -4.85 -59.08 -76.26
CA LEU A 556 -6.14 -59.37 -75.73
C LEU A 556 -6.11 -60.85 -75.24
N ASP A 557 -6.28 -61.07 -73.93
CA ASP A 557 -6.23 -62.38 -73.32
C ASP A 557 -7.48 -62.59 -72.47
N ALA A 558 -8.30 -63.51 -72.74
CA ALA A 558 -9.52 -63.80 -72.08
C ALA A 558 -10.03 -65.22 -72.36
N ALA A 559 -10.86 -65.76 -71.51
CA ALA A 559 -11.57 -67.03 -71.72
C ALA A 559 -12.41 -67.02 -72.99
N SER A 560 -12.96 -65.86 -73.36
CA SER A 560 -13.64 -65.66 -74.62
C SER A 560 -13.45 -64.20 -75.10
N ILE A 561 -13.25 -64.01 -76.35
CA ILE A 561 -13.21 -62.71 -77.02
C ILE A 561 -14.31 -62.70 -78.10
N ALA A 562 -15.30 -61.85 -77.93
CA ALA A 562 -16.30 -61.60 -78.95
C ALA A 562 -16.06 -60.27 -79.61
N SER A 563 -16.03 -60.21 -80.93
CA SER A 563 -15.93 -58.99 -81.73
C SER A 563 -17.12 -58.97 -82.68
N GLU A 564 -18.00 -57.95 -82.45
CA GLU A 564 -19.19 -57.77 -83.28
C GLU A 564 -19.21 -56.41 -83.88
N ALA A 565 -19.45 -56.32 -85.20
CA ALA A 565 -19.61 -55.06 -85.95
C ALA A 565 -20.90 -55.11 -86.71
N LYS A 566 -21.76 -54.08 -86.60
CA LYS A 566 -23.01 -53.98 -87.37
C LYS A 566 -22.78 -53.76 -88.87
N SER A 567 -21.67 -53.18 -89.28
CA SER A 567 -21.38 -52.85 -90.64
C SER A 567 -20.14 -53.61 -91.13
N SER A 568 -18.97 -53.39 -90.60
CA SER A 568 -17.76 -54.05 -91.08
C SER A 568 -16.76 -54.31 -89.95
N LEU A 569 -16.07 -55.43 -89.94
CA LEU A 569 -14.87 -55.72 -89.17
C LEU A 569 -13.69 -55.88 -90.08
N THR A 570 -12.72 -54.99 -89.99
CA THR A 570 -11.55 -55.03 -90.85
C THR A 570 -10.29 -55.35 -90.08
N GLN A 571 -9.51 -56.33 -90.45
CA GLN A 571 -8.20 -56.66 -89.86
C GLN A 571 -7.14 -56.50 -90.96
N LYS A 572 -6.13 -55.67 -90.75
CA LYS A 572 -5.00 -55.50 -91.67
C LYS A 572 -3.70 -55.67 -90.89
N ALA A 573 -2.83 -56.45 -91.38
CA ALA A 573 -1.48 -56.66 -90.85
C ALA A 573 -0.58 -57.23 -91.97
N ALA A 574 0.74 -57.15 -91.82
CA ALA A 574 1.68 -57.86 -92.68
C ALA A 574 1.49 -59.39 -92.51
N THR A 575 1.11 -59.85 -91.34
CA THR A 575 0.77 -61.26 -91.12
C THR A 575 -0.44 -61.32 -90.20
N ILE A 576 -1.46 -62.08 -90.54
CA ILE A 576 -2.54 -62.46 -89.62
C ILE A 576 -2.45 -63.94 -89.39
N SER A 577 -2.24 -64.36 -88.14
CA SER A 577 -2.26 -65.76 -87.78
C SER A 577 -3.49 -66.01 -86.87
N GLN A 578 -4.24 -67.00 -87.20
CA GLN A 578 -5.38 -67.46 -86.42
C GLN A 578 -5.19 -68.93 -86.05
N GLU A 579 -5.15 -69.29 -84.81
CA GLU A 579 -4.95 -70.65 -84.38
C GLU A 579 -6.07 -71.04 -83.41
N ALA A 580 -6.69 -72.16 -83.61
CA ALA A 580 -7.69 -72.75 -82.71
C ALA A 580 -7.29 -74.17 -82.41
N LYS A 581 -7.23 -74.51 -81.09
CA LYS A 581 -6.88 -75.87 -80.66
C LYS A 581 -7.98 -76.89 -81.01
N ALA A 582 -9.21 -76.48 -81.15
CA ALA A 582 -10.34 -77.36 -81.50
C ALA A 582 -10.98 -76.96 -82.82
N THR A 583 -11.60 -75.81 -82.94
CA THR A 583 -12.35 -75.46 -84.14
C THR A 583 -12.14 -73.99 -84.50
N LEU A 584 -11.83 -73.70 -85.73
CA LEU A 584 -11.92 -72.35 -86.29
C LEU A 584 -13.05 -72.33 -87.31
N THR A 585 -14.11 -71.56 -87.07
CA THR A 585 -15.25 -71.43 -87.96
C THR A 585 -15.32 -70.06 -88.58
N SER A 586 -15.35 -69.97 -89.89
CA SER A 586 -15.66 -68.74 -90.63
C SER A 586 -16.89 -68.96 -91.47
N LYS A 587 -17.92 -68.11 -91.29
CA LYS A 587 -19.22 -68.25 -91.95
C LYS A 587 -19.74 -66.91 -92.45
N ALA A 588 -20.20 -66.85 -93.70
CA ALA A 588 -20.88 -65.71 -94.27
C ALA A 588 -22.28 -66.14 -94.74
N SER A 589 -23.28 -65.21 -94.56
CA SER A 589 -24.67 -65.52 -95.03
C SER A 589 -24.82 -65.32 -96.53
N ALA A 590 -24.00 -64.52 -97.14
CA ALA A 590 -24.06 -64.25 -98.56
C ALA A 590 -22.76 -64.71 -99.29
N THR A 591 -21.64 -64.07 -99.08
CA THR A 591 -20.39 -64.37 -99.74
C THR A 591 -19.20 -64.34 -98.78
N GLN A 592 -18.36 -65.31 -98.90
CA GLN A 592 -17.05 -65.35 -98.25
C GLN A 592 -15.96 -65.41 -99.36
N THR A 593 -15.11 -64.42 -99.39
CA THR A 593 -14.00 -64.44 -100.37
C THR A 593 -12.68 -64.67 -99.60
N VAL A 594 -11.90 -65.61 -99.97
CA VAL A 594 -10.53 -65.84 -99.51
C VAL A 594 -9.60 -65.63 -100.68
N ASP A 595 -8.85 -64.56 -100.65
CA ASP A 595 -7.92 -64.23 -101.75
C ASP A 595 -6.49 -64.31 -101.22
N GLY A 596 -5.70 -65.15 -101.79
CA GLY A 596 -4.30 -65.37 -101.44
C GLY A 596 -3.31 -64.47 -102.16
N GLY A 597 -3.77 -63.56 -103.04
CA GLY A 597 -2.94 -62.76 -103.89
C GLY A 597 -2.00 -63.62 -104.76
N GLY A 598 -0.87 -63.97 -104.30
CA GLY A 598 0.08 -64.80 -104.98
C GLY A 598 -0.10 -66.30 -104.75
N MET A 599 -0.52 -66.70 -103.57
CA MET A 599 -0.70 -68.11 -103.22
C MET A 599 -1.71 -68.30 -102.05
N LEU A 600 -2.61 -69.21 -102.20
CA LEU A 600 -3.48 -69.72 -101.10
C LEU A 600 -3.12 -71.19 -100.86
N VAL A 601 -2.71 -71.50 -99.66
CA VAL A 601 -2.37 -72.86 -99.23
C VAL A 601 -3.38 -73.33 -98.20
N ILE A 602 -4.15 -74.37 -98.47
CA ILE A 602 -5.07 -75.01 -97.56
C ILE A 602 -4.51 -76.43 -97.31
N LYS A 603 -4.21 -76.71 -96.00
CA LYS A 603 -3.71 -78.02 -95.62
C LYS A 603 -4.60 -78.59 -94.52
N GLY A 604 -4.92 -79.85 -94.60
CA GLY A 604 -5.70 -80.57 -93.56
C GLY A 604 -5.72 -82.06 -93.83
N GLY A 605 -5.97 -82.89 -92.78
CA GLY A 605 -6.16 -84.31 -92.99
C GLY A 605 -7.36 -84.66 -93.83
N LEU A 606 -8.38 -83.83 -93.90
CA LEU A 606 -9.50 -83.83 -94.79
C LEU A 606 -9.85 -82.41 -95.22
N VAL A 607 -9.86 -82.05 -96.47
CA VAL A 607 -10.34 -80.81 -97.04
C VAL A 607 -11.59 -81.12 -97.81
N LYS A 608 -12.78 -80.54 -97.45
CA LYS A 608 -13.99 -80.63 -98.23
C LYS A 608 -14.28 -79.27 -98.84
N ILE A 609 -14.45 -79.17 -100.10
CA ILE A 609 -14.91 -77.98 -100.84
C ILE A 609 -16.15 -78.40 -101.63
N ASN A 610 -17.31 -77.80 -101.26
CA ASN A 610 -18.59 -78.13 -101.91
C ASN A 610 -18.91 -77.04 -102.91
#